data_235ba4c4ceeb980e34fe66e8cdb7207e
#
_entry.id   235ba4c4ceeb980e34fe66e8cdb7207e
#
_cell.length_a   1.000
_cell.length_b   1.000
_cell.length_c   1.000
_cell.angle_alpha   90.00
_cell.angle_beta   90.00
_cell.angle_gamma   90.00
#
_symmetry.space_group_name_H-M   'P 1'
#
loop_
_entity.id
_entity.type
_entity.pdbx_description
1 polymer ?
#
loop_
_entity_poly.entity_id
_entity_poly.type
_entity_poly.pdbx_seq_one_letter_code
_entity_poly.pdbx_strand_id
1 'polypeptide(L)'
;MSKVTVVGAGAVGATCANVMACREVASEVVLIDIKEGLSEGKMLDMYQCSTLMDFDTKVVGATNDYKMTANSDVVVITSGIPRKPGMTREELIGTNAGIMKGVIENVIKYSPRAIIIVVANPMDTLTYLALKASGLPKNRIIGMGGALDSSRFKCYLAKATGANINNVDGMVIGGHGDTTMIPL
;
A
#
# COMPACT_ATOMS: atom_id res chain seq x y z
N MET A 1 9.67 -0.11 -19.24
CA MET A 1 9.39 -1.10 -18.18
C MET A 1 8.95 -0.31 -16.97
N SER A 2 7.79 -0.64 -16.38
CA SER A 2 7.29 -0.02 -15.16
C SER A 2 7.66 -0.88 -13.95
N LYS A 3 7.98 -0.23 -12.83
CA LYS A 3 8.36 -0.90 -11.59
C LYS A 3 7.52 -0.38 -10.43
N VAL A 4 6.94 -1.29 -9.67
CA VAL A 4 6.21 -0.97 -8.44
C VAL A 4 6.91 -1.65 -7.26
N THR A 5 7.13 -0.88 -6.19
CA THR A 5 7.62 -1.43 -4.92
C THR A 5 6.51 -1.39 -3.87
N VAL A 6 6.37 -2.46 -3.13
CA VAL A 6 5.51 -2.55 -1.93
C VAL A 6 6.41 -2.66 -0.71
N VAL A 7 6.27 -1.73 0.23
CA VAL A 7 7.00 -1.73 1.51
C VAL A 7 6.09 -2.24 2.61
N GLY A 8 6.48 -3.36 3.20
CA GLY A 8 5.70 -4.12 4.17
C GLY A 8 5.13 -5.40 3.58
N ALA A 9 5.63 -6.57 3.98
CA ALA A 9 5.18 -7.89 3.52
C ALA A 9 4.14 -8.54 4.45
N GLY A 10 3.40 -7.74 5.19
CA GLY A 10 2.23 -8.17 5.94
C GLY A 10 1.11 -8.66 5.03
N ALA A 11 -0.07 -8.96 5.58
CA ALA A 11 -1.22 -9.45 4.80
C ALA A 11 -1.60 -8.48 3.67
N VAL A 12 -1.70 -7.18 3.95
CA VAL A 12 -2.07 -6.17 2.96
C VAL A 12 -1.03 -6.06 1.85
N GLY A 13 0.25 -5.89 2.21
CA GLY A 13 1.31 -5.69 1.21
C GLY A 13 1.53 -6.92 0.32
N ALA A 14 1.51 -8.13 0.89
CA ALA A 14 1.61 -9.35 0.12
C ALA A 14 0.42 -9.54 -0.84
N THR A 15 -0.80 -9.24 -0.38
CA THR A 15 -1.99 -9.28 -1.25
C THR A 15 -1.91 -8.25 -2.37
N CYS A 16 -1.45 -7.02 -2.07
CA CYS A 16 -1.21 -5.99 -3.09
C CYS A 16 -0.21 -6.47 -4.13
N ALA A 17 0.94 -7.00 -3.70
CA ALA A 17 1.97 -7.51 -4.61
C ALA A 17 1.43 -8.63 -5.50
N ASN A 18 0.71 -9.60 -4.93
CA ASN A 18 0.11 -10.70 -5.68
C ASN A 18 -0.90 -10.22 -6.73
N VAL A 19 -1.83 -9.36 -6.33
CA VAL A 19 -2.84 -8.82 -7.28
C VAL A 19 -2.20 -8.01 -8.39
N MET A 20 -1.18 -7.21 -8.08
CA MET A 20 -0.44 -6.44 -9.10
C MET A 20 0.32 -7.35 -10.06
N ALA A 21 0.93 -8.43 -9.58
CA ALA A 21 1.60 -9.41 -10.42
C ALA A 21 0.60 -10.12 -11.35
N CYS A 22 -0.46 -10.72 -10.80
CA CYS A 22 -1.49 -11.41 -11.58
C CYS A 22 -2.21 -10.53 -12.59
N ARG A 23 -2.32 -9.22 -12.33
CA ARG A 23 -2.94 -8.25 -13.25
C ARG A 23 -1.94 -7.54 -14.16
N GLU A 24 -0.68 -7.89 -14.05
CA GLU A 24 0.42 -7.31 -14.86
C GLU A 24 0.41 -5.77 -14.87
N VAL A 25 0.12 -5.17 -13.70
CA VAL A 25 0.06 -3.71 -13.53
C VAL A 25 1.41 -3.05 -13.79
N ALA A 26 2.48 -3.80 -13.57
CA ALA A 26 3.86 -3.39 -13.82
C ALA A 26 4.68 -4.58 -14.34
N SER A 27 5.75 -4.30 -15.05
CA SER A 27 6.68 -5.34 -15.51
C SER A 27 7.59 -5.89 -14.40
N GLU A 28 7.71 -5.16 -13.28
CA GLU A 28 8.42 -5.63 -12.08
C GLU A 28 7.69 -5.19 -10.82
N VAL A 29 7.45 -6.13 -9.91
CA VAL A 29 6.91 -5.89 -8.56
C VAL A 29 7.95 -6.31 -7.52
N VAL A 30 8.35 -5.38 -6.66
CA VAL A 30 9.28 -5.63 -5.55
C VAL A 30 8.50 -5.58 -4.24
N LEU A 31 8.67 -6.59 -3.40
CA LEU A 31 8.15 -6.63 -2.03
C LEU A 31 9.31 -6.56 -1.05
N ILE A 32 9.30 -5.58 -0.15
CA ILE A 32 10.36 -5.41 0.84
C ILE A 32 9.79 -5.41 2.27
N ASP A 33 10.48 -6.08 3.18
CA ASP A 33 10.18 -6.07 4.61
C ASP A 33 11.48 -6.08 5.44
N ILE A 34 11.37 -5.71 6.70
CA ILE A 34 12.49 -5.81 7.65
C ILE A 34 12.66 -7.23 8.21
N LYS A 35 11.62 -8.06 8.14
CA LYS A 35 11.65 -9.43 8.65
C LYS A 35 12.36 -10.32 7.65
N GLU A 36 13.46 -10.92 8.09
CA GLU A 36 14.32 -11.77 7.27
C GLU A 36 13.54 -12.92 6.60
N GLY A 37 13.75 -13.08 5.29
CA GLY A 37 13.18 -14.13 4.47
C GLY A 37 11.67 -14.02 4.18
N LEU A 38 10.95 -13.09 4.84
CA LEU A 38 9.49 -13.01 4.69
C LEU A 38 9.09 -12.58 3.28
N SER A 39 9.71 -11.55 2.75
CA SER A 39 9.43 -11.04 1.40
C SER A 39 9.86 -12.03 0.33
N GLU A 40 11.03 -12.58 0.48
CA GLU A 40 11.63 -13.55 -0.46
C GLU A 40 10.76 -14.80 -0.56
N GLY A 41 10.33 -15.37 0.58
CA GLY A 41 9.46 -16.55 0.60
C GLY A 41 8.12 -16.27 -0.09
N LYS A 42 7.45 -15.15 0.23
CA LYS A 42 6.18 -14.78 -0.40
C LYS A 42 6.30 -14.53 -1.90
N MET A 43 7.36 -13.87 -2.33
CA MET A 43 7.57 -13.61 -3.76
C MET A 43 7.96 -14.87 -4.51
N LEU A 44 8.65 -15.80 -3.87
CA LEU A 44 8.92 -17.14 -4.44
C LEU A 44 7.61 -17.91 -4.66
N ASP A 45 6.71 -17.94 -3.68
CA ASP A 45 5.39 -18.56 -3.82
C ASP A 45 4.60 -17.95 -4.99
N MET A 46 4.59 -16.62 -5.09
CA MET A 46 3.93 -15.92 -6.20
C MET A 46 4.56 -16.27 -7.55
N TYR A 47 5.88 -16.30 -7.63
CA TYR A 47 6.60 -16.67 -8.85
C TYR A 47 6.28 -18.11 -9.29
N GLN A 48 6.25 -19.04 -8.35
CA GLN A 48 5.91 -20.44 -8.63
C GLN A 48 4.47 -20.60 -9.14
N CYS A 49 3.56 -19.69 -8.78
CA CYS A 49 2.18 -19.68 -9.28
C CYS A 49 2.03 -19.00 -10.64
N SER A 50 3.07 -18.36 -11.19
CA SER A 50 2.96 -17.54 -12.41
C SER A 50 2.40 -18.30 -13.61
N THR A 51 2.81 -19.54 -13.80
CA THR A 51 2.33 -20.40 -14.90
C THR A 51 0.88 -20.86 -14.73
N LEU A 52 0.39 -20.92 -13.48
CA LEU A 52 -1.01 -21.26 -13.18
C LEU A 52 -1.93 -20.05 -13.28
N MET A 53 -1.39 -18.86 -12.98
CA MET A 53 -2.11 -17.59 -12.95
C MET A 53 -1.92 -16.77 -14.21
N ASP A 54 -1.13 -17.28 -15.16
CA ASP A 54 -0.88 -16.73 -16.49
C ASP A 54 -0.40 -15.26 -16.45
N PHE A 55 0.75 -15.03 -15.76
CA PHE A 55 1.39 -13.71 -15.74
C PHE A 55 2.92 -13.80 -15.89
N ASP A 56 3.51 -12.78 -16.54
CA ASP A 56 4.95 -12.64 -16.79
C ASP A 56 5.61 -11.55 -15.93
N THR A 57 4.88 -10.89 -15.05
CA THR A 57 5.43 -9.88 -14.14
C THR A 57 6.60 -10.46 -13.35
N LYS A 58 7.75 -9.81 -13.43
CA LYS A 58 8.91 -10.16 -12.60
C LYS A 58 8.61 -9.79 -11.13
N VAL A 59 8.69 -10.77 -10.24
CA VAL A 59 8.45 -10.59 -8.82
C VAL A 59 9.75 -10.78 -8.02
N VAL A 60 10.03 -9.86 -7.10
CA VAL A 60 11.29 -9.84 -6.32
C VAL A 60 10.99 -9.55 -4.86
N GLY A 61 11.48 -10.41 -3.96
CA GLY A 61 11.48 -10.19 -2.51
C GLY A 61 12.82 -9.65 -2.02
N ALA A 62 12.81 -8.78 -1.03
CA ALA A 62 14.03 -8.27 -0.41
C ALA A 62 13.86 -8.02 1.08
N THR A 63 14.83 -8.44 1.88
CA THR A 63 14.89 -8.13 3.31
C THR A 63 15.73 -6.88 3.56
N ASN A 64 15.07 -5.80 3.98
CA ASN A 64 15.70 -4.51 4.37
C ASN A 64 16.71 -3.94 3.36
N ASP A 65 16.67 -4.40 2.11
CA ASP A 65 17.54 -3.90 1.03
C ASP A 65 16.77 -2.94 0.11
N TYR A 66 16.76 -1.68 0.48
CA TYR A 66 16.12 -0.63 -0.30
C TYR A 66 16.79 -0.33 -1.65
N LYS A 67 17.99 -0.85 -1.93
CA LYS A 67 18.59 -0.77 -3.28
C LYS A 67 17.72 -1.46 -4.31
N MET A 68 17.02 -2.53 -3.89
CA MET A 68 16.09 -3.26 -4.75
C MET A 68 14.90 -2.42 -5.19
N THR A 69 14.58 -1.34 -4.46
CA THR A 69 13.50 -0.41 -4.82
C THR A 69 13.92 0.62 -5.86
N ALA A 70 15.19 0.66 -6.24
CA ALA A 70 15.73 1.70 -7.11
C ALA A 70 14.93 1.85 -8.42
N ASN A 71 14.68 3.12 -8.80
CA ASN A 71 13.94 3.50 -10.00
C ASN A 71 12.49 2.99 -10.04
N SER A 72 11.84 2.83 -8.90
CA SER A 72 10.40 2.56 -8.86
C SER A 72 9.61 3.76 -9.38
N ASP A 73 8.59 3.49 -10.21
CA ASP A 73 7.64 4.49 -10.67
C ASP A 73 6.61 4.79 -9.58
N VAL A 74 6.21 3.73 -8.85
CA VAL A 74 5.27 3.82 -7.73
C VAL A 74 5.82 3.04 -6.54
N VAL A 75 5.67 3.60 -5.34
CA VAL A 75 5.97 2.93 -4.07
C VAL A 75 4.71 2.92 -3.21
N VAL A 76 4.24 1.72 -2.85
CA VAL A 76 3.09 1.51 -1.97
C VAL A 76 3.60 1.20 -0.57
N ILE A 77 3.24 2.01 0.43
CA ILE A 77 3.69 1.84 1.81
C ILE A 77 2.55 1.25 2.64
N THR A 78 2.69 -0.02 2.97
CA THR A 78 1.76 -0.76 3.85
C THR A 78 2.37 -1.08 5.21
N SER A 79 3.65 -0.71 5.41
CA SER A 79 4.40 -0.96 6.64
C SER A 79 3.89 -0.15 7.81
N GLY A 80 3.71 -0.80 8.93
CA GLY A 80 3.24 -0.25 10.19
C GLY A 80 2.83 -1.35 11.14
N ILE A 81 2.70 -1.03 12.42
CA ILE A 81 2.18 -1.98 13.41
C ILE A 81 0.67 -1.77 13.61
N PRO A 82 -0.10 -2.84 13.81
CA PRO A 82 -1.48 -2.72 14.25
C PRO A 82 -1.54 -2.26 15.72
N ARG A 83 -2.67 -1.66 16.11
CA ARG A 83 -2.91 -1.31 17.50
C ARG A 83 -2.94 -2.58 18.37
N LYS A 84 -2.11 -2.61 19.40
CA LYS A 84 -2.07 -3.69 20.39
C LYS A 84 -3.02 -3.39 21.55
N PRO A 85 -3.53 -4.42 22.26
CA PRO A 85 -4.26 -4.21 23.51
C PRO A 85 -3.44 -3.37 24.50
N GLY A 86 -4.06 -2.36 25.08
CA GLY A 86 -3.42 -1.43 26.02
C GLY A 86 -2.65 -0.28 25.40
N MET A 87 -2.43 -0.28 24.07
CA MET A 87 -1.73 0.82 23.38
C MET A 87 -2.68 2.02 23.18
N THR A 88 -2.22 3.22 23.52
CA THR A 88 -2.94 4.45 23.23
C THR A 88 -2.89 4.78 21.74
N ARG A 89 -3.76 5.70 21.29
CA ARG A 89 -3.78 6.15 19.90
C ARG A 89 -2.50 6.95 19.57
N GLU A 90 -2.03 7.72 20.51
CA GLU A 90 -0.82 8.55 20.42
C GLU A 90 0.45 7.67 20.29
N GLU A 91 0.54 6.62 21.10
CA GLU A 91 1.66 5.68 21.03
C GLU A 91 1.71 4.95 19.66
N LEU A 92 0.55 4.56 19.14
CA LEU A 92 0.46 3.97 17.80
C LEU A 92 0.91 4.95 16.72
N ILE A 93 0.43 6.20 16.79
CA ILE A 93 0.81 7.27 15.85
C ILE A 93 2.32 7.50 15.94
N GLY A 94 2.88 7.63 17.14
CA GLY A 94 4.31 7.87 17.33
C GLY A 94 5.17 6.75 16.74
N THR A 95 4.80 5.49 17.00
CA THR A 95 5.52 4.32 16.46
C THR A 95 5.46 4.27 14.94
N ASN A 96 4.26 4.40 14.37
CA ASN A 96 4.09 4.33 12.92
C ASN A 96 4.69 5.56 12.21
N ALA A 97 4.74 6.72 12.87
CA ALA A 97 5.44 7.90 12.36
C ALA A 97 6.94 7.67 12.23
N GLY A 98 7.56 7.01 13.21
CA GLY A 98 8.97 6.61 13.15
C GLY A 98 9.25 5.67 11.98
N ILE A 99 8.41 4.63 11.81
CA ILE A 99 8.49 3.70 10.68
C ILE A 99 8.36 4.45 9.35
N MET A 100 7.34 5.31 9.21
CA MET A 100 7.09 6.06 7.98
C MET A 100 8.28 6.95 7.60
N LYS A 101 8.88 7.66 8.55
CA LYS A 101 10.06 8.49 8.29
C LYS A 101 11.22 7.67 7.73
N GLY A 102 11.57 6.57 8.39
CA GLY A 102 12.65 5.69 7.94
C GLY A 102 12.40 5.09 6.55
N VAL A 103 11.16 4.71 6.25
CA VAL A 103 10.77 4.22 4.92
C VAL A 103 10.92 5.33 3.87
N ILE A 104 10.39 6.53 4.12
CA ILE A 104 10.44 7.66 3.19
C ILE A 104 11.89 8.05 2.89
N GLU A 105 12.75 8.18 3.90
CA GLU A 105 14.17 8.51 3.71
C GLU A 105 14.86 7.52 2.77
N ASN A 106 14.61 6.23 2.94
CA ASN A 106 15.17 5.20 2.08
C ASN A 106 14.56 5.21 0.66
N VAL A 107 13.24 5.36 0.56
CA VAL A 107 12.56 5.42 -0.75
C VAL A 107 13.06 6.58 -1.58
N ILE A 108 13.15 7.78 -1.01
CA ILE A 108 13.64 8.99 -1.72
C ILE A 108 15.07 8.83 -2.20
N LYS A 109 15.91 8.16 -1.41
CA LYS A 109 17.30 7.91 -1.77
C LYS A 109 17.45 7.09 -3.06
N TYR A 110 16.59 6.09 -3.26
CA TYR A 110 16.69 5.15 -4.39
C TYR A 110 15.66 5.39 -5.50
N SER A 111 14.54 6.03 -5.17
CA SER A 111 13.44 6.31 -6.10
C SER A 111 12.90 7.74 -5.95
N PRO A 112 13.73 8.77 -6.17
CA PRO A 112 13.36 10.18 -5.90
C PRO A 112 12.23 10.72 -6.80
N ARG A 113 11.86 9.99 -7.85
CA ARG A 113 10.79 10.37 -8.78
C ARG A 113 9.52 9.55 -8.62
N ALA A 114 9.50 8.62 -7.67
CA ALA A 114 8.33 7.77 -7.46
C ALA A 114 7.09 8.56 -7.02
N ILE A 115 5.92 8.04 -7.40
CA ILE A 115 4.66 8.38 -6.73
C ILE A 115 4.55 7.47 -5.51
N ILE A 116 4.27 8.05 -4.35
CA ILE A 116 4.15 7.32 -3.09
C ILE A 116 2.68 7.19 -2.73
N ILE A 117 2.23 5.96 -2.51
CA ILE A 117 0.86 5.65 -2.06
C ILE A 117 0.95 5.12 -0.62
N VAL A 118 0.37 5.85 0.31
CA VAL A 118 0.32 5.49 1.73
C VAL A 118 -0.97 4.73 2.02
N VAL A 119 -0.83 3.50 2.53
CA VAL A 119 -1.93 2.60 2.94
C VAL A 119 -1.91 2.38 4.45
N ALA A 120 -0.73 2.53 5.06
CA ALA A 120 -0.52 2.35 6.51
C ALA A 120 -1.39 3.32 7.34
N ASN A 121 -1.86 2.85 8.49
CA ASN A 121 -2.73 3.63 9.38
C ASN A 121 -1.98 4.21 10.61
N PRO A 122 -2.43 5.39 11.10
CA PRO A 122 -3.55 6.22 10.61
C PRO A 122 -3.20 6.95 9.30
N MET A 123 -3.93 6.65 8.24
CA MET A 123 -3.56 6.97 6.86
C MET A 123 -3.39 8.48 6.61
N ASP A 124 -4.34 9.31 7.03
CA ASP A 124 -4.27 10.76 6.80
C ASP A 124 -3.04 11.39 7.45
N THR A 125 -2.79 11.04 8.72
CA THR A 125 -1.63 11.53 9.49
C THR A 125 -0.31 11.07 8.86
N LEU A 126 -0.23 9.79 8.47
CA LEU A 126 0.99 9.25 7.87
C LEU A 126 1.24 9.77 6.45
N THR A 127 0.18 10.04 5.69
CA THR A 127 0.28 10.69 4.36
C THR A 127 0.82 12.11 4.49
N TYR A 128 0.31 12.88 5.44
CA TYR A 128 0.82 14.22 5.72
C TYR A 128 2.28 14.20 6.18
N LEU A 129 2.63 13.26 7.04
CA LEU A 129 4.01 13.06 7.48
C LEU A 129 4.94 12.68 6.32
N ALA A 130 4.50 11.76 5.45
CA ALA A 130 5.24 11.36 4.26
C ALA A 130 5.50 12.55 3.33
N LEU A 131 4.50 13.41 3.12
CA LEU A 131 4.66 14.65 2.36
C LEU A 131 5.73 15.57 2.97
N LYS A 132 5.69 15.77 4.30
CA LYS A 132 6.66 16.63 4.99
C LYS A 132 8.07 16.06 5.00
N ALA A 133 8.20 14.74 5.20
CA ALA A 133 9.48 14.07 5.28
C ALA A 133 10.16 13.89 3.89
N SER A 134 9.36 13.71 2.83
CA SER A 134 9.89 13.45 1.50
C SER A 134 10.43 14.68 0.78
N GLY A 135 9.90 15.86 1.09
CA GLY A 135 10.14 17.07 0.29
C GLY A 135 9.59 17.03 -1.14
N LEU A 136 8.83 15.98 -1.49
CA LEU A 136 8.20 15.86 -2.80
C LEU A 136 6.99 16.80 -2.93
N PRO A 137 6.62 17.18 -4.16
CA PRO A 137 5.40 17.94 -4.38
C PRO A 137 4.16 17.09 -4.02
N LYS A 138 3.09 17.75 -3.55
CA LYS A 138 1.88 17.09 -3.04
C LYS A 138 1.20 16.11 -4.02
N ASN A 139 1.34 16.34 -5.31
CA ASN A 139 0.80 15.46 -6.35
C ASN A 139 1.55 14.12 -6.52
N ARG A 140 2.62 13.91 -5.75
CA ARG A 140 3.36 12.65 -5.72
C ARG A 140 3.16 11.85 -4.43
N ILE A 141 2.39 12.37 -3.49
CA ILE A 141 2.07 11.67 -2.23
C ILE A 141 0.56 11.51 -2.14
N ILE A 142 0.11 10.28 -2.13
CA ILE A 142 -1.31 9.92 -2.17
C ILE A 142 -1.63 9.05 -0.96
N GLY A 143 -2.68 9.38 -0.22
CA GLY A 143 -3.28 8.48 0.78
C GLY A 143 -4.38 7.64 0.14
N MET A 144 -4.30 6.31 0.27
CA MET A 144 -5.31 5.39 -0.24
C MET A 144 -6.28 5.01 0.89
N GLY A 145 -7.41 5.70 0.96
CA GLY A 145 -8.49 5.44 1.93
C GLY A 145 -9.85 5.40 1.22
N GLY A 146 -10.21 6.47 0.55
CA GLY A 146 -11.51 6.62 -0.10
C GLY A 146 -11.85 5.54 -1.13
N ALA A 147 -10.89 5.00 -1.85
CA ALA A 147 -11.11 3.89 -2.78
C ALA A 147 -11.62 2.63 -2.06
N LEU A 148 -11.01 2.29 -0.91
CA LEU A 148 -11.43 1.17 -0.07
C LEU A 148 -12.80 1.43 0.55
N ASP A 149 -13.02 2.63 1.08
CA ASP A 149 -14.28 3.00 1.74
C ASP A 149 -15.43 3.03 0.73
N SER A 150 -15.20 3.54 -0.48
CA SER A 150 -16.18 3.48 -1.59
C SER A 150 -16.49 2.03 -1.99
N SER A 151 -15.49 1.17 -2.07
CA SER A 151 -15.69 -0.26 -2.35
C SER A 151 -16.54 -0.96 -1.28
N ARG A 152 -16.28 -0.67 -0.01
CA ARG A 152 -17.09 -1.19 1.11
C ARG A 152 -18.52 -0.68 1.04
N PHE A 153 -18.71 0.62 0.80
CA PHE A 153 -20.03 1.23 0.67
C PHE A 153 -20.84 0.58 -0.45
N LYS A 154 -20.27 0.43 -1.64
CA LYS A 154 -20.92 -0.26 -2.77
C LYS A 154 -21.29 -1.70 -2.43
N CYS A 155 -20.43 -2.42 -1.74
CA CYS A 155 -20.70 -3.78 -1.32
C CYS A 155 -21.94 -3.88 -0.42
N TYR A 156 -22.05 -2.99 0.58
CA TYR A 156 -23.22 -2.97 1.46
C TYR A 156 -24.48 -2.46 0.79
N LEU A 157 -24.38 -1.49 -0.13
CA LEU A 157 -25.52 -1.08 -0.95
C LEU A 157 -26.04 -2.23 -1.83
N ALA A 158 -25.16 -2.93 -2.52
CA ALA A 158 -25.53 -4.09 -3.33
C ALA A 158 -26.26 -5.14 -2.50
N LYS A 159 -25.73 -5.43 -1.28
CA LYS A 159 -26.34 -6.37 -0.35
C LYS A 159 -27.72 -5.90 0.13
N ALA A 160 -27.88 -4.61 0.43
CA ALA A 160 -29.14 -4.05 0.92
C ALA A 160 -30.23 -3.99 -0.16
N THR A 161 -29.85 -3.78 -1.41
CA THR A 161 -30.78 -3.65 -2.55
C THR A 161 -31.01 -4.94 -3.33
N GLY A 162 -30.21 -5.99 -3.07
CA GLY A 162 -30.22 -7.22 -3.87
C GLY A 162 -29.62 -7.06 -5.27
N ALA A 163 -28.99 -5.93 -5.56
CA ALA A 163 -28.39 -5.66 -6.88
C ALA A 163 -27.04 -6.37 -7.05
N ASN A 164 -26.63 -6.59 -8.31
CA ASN A 164 -25.26 -7.02 -8.58
C ASN A 164 -24.30 -5.88 -8.22
N ILE A 165 -23.21 -6.19 -7.52
CA ILE A 165 -22.23 -5.19 -7.05
C ILE A 165 -21.64 -4.34 -8.17
N ASN A 166 -21.50 -4.87 -9.38
CA ASN A 166 -20.99 -4.15 -10.54
C ASN A 166 -22.01 -3.15 -11.11
N ASN A 167 -23.27 -3.25 -10.72
CA ASN A 167 -24.35 -2.34 -11.13
C ASN A 167 -24.65 -1.25 -10.10
N VAL A 168 -23.86 -1.23 -9.01
CA VAL A 168 -23.99 -0.24 -7.94
C VAL A 168 -22.86 0.77 -8.05
N ASP A 169 -23.23 2.04 -8.11
CA ASP A 169 -22.26 3.14 -8.01
C ASP A 169 -22.41 3.89 -6.69
N GLY A 170 -21.32 4.45 -6.20
CA GLY A 170 -21.28 5.18 -4.95
C GLY A 170 -19.86 5.60 -4.61
N MET A 171 -19.74 6.72 -3.94
CA MET A 171 -18.47 7.34 -3.58
C MET A 171 -18.44 7.68 -2.10
N VAL A 172 -17.27 7.51 -1.51
CA VAL A 172 -16.95 7.96 -0.16
C VAL A 172 -15.74 8.88 -0.25
N ILE A 173 -15.83 10.05 0.37
CA ILE A 173 -14.81 11.11 0.37
C ILE A 173 -14.54 11.58 1.80
N GLY A 174 -13.62 12.53 1.96
CA GLY A 174 -13.24 13.09 3.25
C GLY A 174 -12.05 12.35 3.89
N GLY A 175 -11.90 12.46 5.19
CA GLY A 175 -10.85 11.76 5.92
C GLY A 175 -11.13 10.27 6.06
N HIS A 176 -10.07 9.47 6.18
CA HIS A 176 -10.18 8.02 6.41
C HIS A 176 -10.41 7.74 7.90
N GLY A 177 -11.65 7.87 8.38
CA GLY A 177 -12.03 7.70 9.78
C GLY A 177 -13.32 8.44 10.10
N ASP A 178 -13.34 9.15 11.25
CA ASP A 178 -14.54 9.80 11.78
C ASP A 178 -15.05 11.00 10.93
N THR A 179 -14.24 11.47 9.98
CA THR A 179 -14.58 12.57 9.06
C THR A 179 -14.92 12.07 7.64
N THR A 180 -15.22 10.80 7.52
CA THR A 180 -15.68 10.18 6.27
C THR A 180 -17.06 10.72 5.88
N MET A 181 -17.26 11.01 4.60
CA MET A 181 -18.51 11.55 4.05
C MET A 181 -18.99 10.75 2.85
N ILE A 182 -20.30 10.62 2.71
CA ILE A 182 -20.97 10.12 1.52
C ILE A 182 -21.63 11.31 0.84
N PRO A 183 -21.16 11.73 -0.35
CA PRO A 183 -21.84 12.80 -1.08
C PRO A 183 -23.17 12.29 -1.62
N LEU A 184 -24.21 13.07 -1.51
CA LEU A 184 -25.55 12.82 -2.05
C LEU A 184 -25.69 13.38 -3.45
#